data_6d08aade368e0de8b682b31e83b74084
#
_entry.id   6d08aade368e0de8b682b31e83b74084
#
_cell.length_a   1.000
_cell.length_b   1.000
_cell.length_c   1.000
_cell.angle_alpha   90.00
_cell.angle_beta   90.00
_cell.angle_gamma   90.00
#
_symmetry.space_group_name_H-M   'P 1'
#
loop_
_entity.id
_entity.type
_entity.pdbx_description
1 polymer ?
#
loop_
_entity_poly.entity_id
_entity_poly.type
_entity_poly.pdbx_seq_one_letter_code
_entity_poly.pdbx_strand_id
1 'polypeptide(L)'
;MLVLNRRPGESIIIQPDLRVTVLSLTDRRVWIGLSAPGAFPELRISAAVVAPERVRLEIVPTSSIVFDGDRVRITAAPQGTAATTVRAGLAVDRNPGEAVEVGDDLWVAVTSISKGNPTLEFGGDAIGDAFRVTLIRPAGSYVRLGVDAPERRVYREELWNVVRAPDASGLVEAHHAPELPEDVTAASAPG
;
A
#
# COMPACT_ATOMS: atom_id res chain seq x y z
N MET A 1 -0.65 -15.84 -3.12
CA MET A 1 0.26 -14.74 -3.53
C MET A 1 -0.18 -14.19 -4.89
N LEU A 2 -0.41 -12.91 -4.98
CA LEU A 2 -0.70 -12.15 -6.22
C LEU A 2 0.60 -11.51 -6.72
N VAL A 3 0.91 -11.64 -8.02
CA VAL A 3 2.11 -11.02 -8.61
C VAL A 3 1.71 -9.90 -9.55
N LEU A 4 2.22 -8.70 -9.29
CA LEU A 4 1.90 -7.48 -10.03
C LEU A 4 3.17 -6.79 -10.52
N ASN A 5 3.15 -6.33 -11.76
CA ASN A 5 4.19 -5.44 -12.28
C ASN A 5 3.88 -4.00 -11.83
N ARG A 6 4.90 -3.30 -11.32
CA ARG A 6 4.78 -1.90 -10.90
C ARG A 6 5.99 -1.09 -11.32
N ARG A 7 5.72 0.13 -11.75
CA ARG A 7 6.74 1.15 -12.06
C ARG A 7 6.89 2.10 -10.87
N PRO A 8 7.96 2.88 -10.80
CA PRO A 8 8.05 3.99 -9.86
C PRO A 8 6.82 4.89 -9.94
N GLY A 9 6.26 5.22 -8.79
CA GLY A 9 5.02 5.98 -8.62
C GLY A 9 3.73 5.14 -8.61
N GLU A 10 3.76 3.87 -9.02
CA GLU A 10 2.58 3.02 -9.00
C GLU A 10 2.42 2.28 -7.67
N SER A 11 1.18 2.13 -7.22
CA SER A 11 0.84 1.55 -5.92
C SER A 11 -0.04 0.31 -6.02
N ILE A 12 -0.01 -0.44 -4.93
CA ILE A 12 -0.92 -1.56 -4.63
C ILE A 12 -1.67 -1.18 -3.36
N ILE A 13 -2.97 -1.39 -3.36
CA ILE A 13 -3.83 -1.20 -2.19
C ILE A 13 -4.13 -2.56 -1.58
N ILE A 14 -3.86 -2.70 -0.29
CA ILE A 14 -4.22 -3.86 0.54
C ILE A 14 -5.29 -3.38 1.50
N GLN A 15 -6.51 -3.88 1.33
CA GLN A 15 -7.64 -3.41 2.14
C GLN A 15 -7.43 -3.57 3.65
N PRO A 16 -8.00 -2.66 4.48
CA PRO A 16 -8.84 -1.54 4.06
C PRO A 16 -8.06 -0.34 3.53
N ASP A 17 -6.87 0.00 4.04
CA ASP A 17 -6.24 1.30 3.80
C ASP A 17 -4.72 1.26 3.65
N LEU A 18 -4.12 0.07 3.57
CA LEU A 18 -2.67 -0.05 3.38
C LEU A 18 -2.30 0.19 1.91
N ARG A 19 -1.28 0.99 1.70
CA ARG A 19 -0.73 1.29 0.39
C ARG A 19 0.74 0.89 0.33
N VAL A 20 1.11 0.13 -0.69
CA VAL A 20 2.49 -0.20 -1.04
C VAL A 20 2.81 0.46 -2.37
N THR A 21 3.71 1.43 -2.38
CA THR A 21 4.10 2.22 -3.56
C THR A 21 5.52 1.86 -3.96
N VAL A 22 5.79 1.63 -5.24
CA VAL A 22 7.16 1.57 -5.75
C VAL A 22 7.69 3.00 -5.86
N LEU A 23 8.71 3.35 -5.07
CA LEU A 23 9.26 4.70 -5.05
C LEU A 23 10.38 4.88 -6.08
N SER A 24 11.29 3.92 -6.14
CA SER A 24 12.38 3.95 -7.12
C SER A 24 12.96 2.56 -7.36
N LEU A 25 13.62 2.40 -8.50
CA LEU A 25 14.27 1.18 -8.94
C LEU A 25 15.72 1.49 -9.32
N THR A 26 16.61 0.59 -8.91
CA THR A 26 17.97 0.47 -9.45
C THR A 26 18.22 -0.99 -9.80
N ASP A 27 19.30 -1.30 -10.51
CA ASP A 27 19.63 -2.68 -10.92
C ASP A 27 19.69 -3.68 -9.75
N ARG A 28 19.94 -3.20 -8.55
CA ARG A 28 20.15 -4.04 -7.37
C ARG A 28 19.20 -3.76 -6.21
N ARG A 29 18.36 -2.71 -6.32
CA ARG A 29 17.56 -2.25 -5.19
C ARG A 29 16.20 -1.73 -5.63
N VAL A 30 15.21 -2.09 -4.86
CA VAL A 30 13.85 -1.57 -4.97
C VAL A 30 13.55 -0.80 -3.70
N TRP A 31 13.08 0.43 -3.85
CA TRP A 31 12.51 1.20 -2.75
C TRP A 31 11.00 1.13 -2.83
N ILE A 32 10.38 0.72 -1.75
CA ILE A 32 8.92 0.76 -1.59
C ILE A 32 8.55 1.74 -0.49
N GLY A 33 7.43 2.42 -0.66
CA GLY A 33 6.74 3.19 0.38
C GLY A 33 5.62 2.35 0.96
N LEU A 34 5.55 2.25 2.27
CA LEU A 34 4.43 1.67 2.99
C LEU A 34 3.72 2.80 3.71
N SER A 35 2.42 2.94 3.51
CA SER A 35 1.60 3.93 4.21
C SER A 35 0.25 3.36 4.61
N ALA A 36 -0.22 3.79 5.78
CA ALA A 36 -1.56 3.52 6.28
C ALA A 36 -2.13 4.84 6.83
N PRO A 37 -3.01 5.53 6.10
CA PRO A 37 -3.56 6.81 6.52
C PRO A 37 -4.20 6.71 7.90
N GLY A 38 -3.79 7.59 8.82
CA GLY A 38 -4.29 7.62 10.19
C GLY A 38 -3.63 6.64 11.17
N ALA A 39 -2.84 5.66 10.70
CA ALA A 39 -2.15 4.70 11.56
C ALA A 39 -0.66 5.06 11.75
N PHE A 40 0.07 5.26 10.67
CA PHE A 40 1.48 5.64 10.73
C PHE A 40 1.89 6.47 9.50
N PRO A 41 2.95 7.30 9.62
CA PRO A 41 3.49 8.06 8.49
C PRO A 41 4.13 7.11 7.46
N GLU A 42 4.26 7.60 6.22
CA GLU A 42 4.91 6.81 5.17
C GLU A 42 6.31 6.35 5.58
N LEU A 43 6.53 5.05 5.47
CA LEU A 43 7.84 4.42 5.61
C LEU A 43 8.42 4.09 4.25
N ARG A 44 9.66 4.47 4.02
CA ARG A 44 10.42 4.05 2.85
C ARG A 44 11.31 2.88 3.22
N ILE A 45 11.15 1.80 2.52
CA ILE A 45 11.83 0.54 2.83
C ILE A 45 12.51 0.05 1.58
N SER A 46 13.78 -0.33 1.71
CA SER A 46 14.45 -1.10 0.68
C SER A 46 15.02 -2.39 1.25
N ALA A 47 15.10 -3.41 0.41
CA ALA A 47 15.74 -4.66 0.75
C ALA A 47 16.69 -5.08 -0.38
N ALA A 48 17.92 -5.36 -0.03
CA ALA A 48 18.95 -5.86 -0.94
C ALA A 48 19.58 -7.14 -0.39
N VAL A 49 19.61 -8.19 -1.18
CA VAL A 49 20.32 -9.41 -0.82
C VAL A 49 21.81 -9.13 -0.89
N VAL A 50 22.50 -9.21 0.25
CA VAL A 50 23.95 -8.95 0.38
C VAL A 50 24.76 -10.24 0.54
N ALA A 51 24.09 -11.32 0.93
CA ALA A 51 24.65 -12.69 0.98
C ALA A 51 23.52 -13.71 0.79
N PRO A 52 23.79 -15.01 0.55
CA PRO A 52 22.74 -16.01 0.28
C PRO A 52 21.62 -16.06 1.31
N GLU A 53 21.94 -15.81 2.59
CA GLU A 53 20.97 -15.82 3.70
C GLU A 53 20.92 -14.47 4.43
N ARG A 54 21.28 -13.38 3.76
CA ARG A 54 21.32 -12.06 4.39
C ARG A 54 20.78 -10.97 3.51
N VAL A 55 19.85 -10.21 4.07
CA VAL A 55 19.23 -9.04 3.44
C VAL A 55 19.63 -7.79 4.22
N ARG A 56 20.11 -6.79 3.52
CA ARG A 56 20.23 -5.44 4.07
C ARG A 56 18.89 -4.73 3.91
N LEU A 57 18.28 -4.41 5.04
CA LEU A 57 17.11 -3.55 5.11
C LEU A 57 17.57 -2.10 5.33
N GLU A 58 17.01 -1.19 4.56
CA GLU A 58 17.11 0.24 4.84
C GLU A 58 15.69 0.76 5.07
N ILE A 59 15.46 1.36 6.23
CA ILE A 59 14.17 1.90 6.64
C ILE A 59 14.35 3.38 6.89
N VAL A 60 13.62 4.20 6.14
CA VAL A 60 13.66 5.67 6.22
C VAL A 60 12.23 6.17 6.38
N PRO A 61 11.82 6.58 7.56
CA PRO A 61 10.53 7.21 7.74
C PRO A 61 10.55 8.66 7.25
N THR A 62 9.39 9.15 6.90
CA THR A 62 9.20 10.53 6.43
C THR A 62 9.07 11.54 7.58
N SER A 63 8.88 11.07 8.82
CA SER A 63 8.82 11.88 10.04
C SER A 63 10.08 11.71 10.91
N SER A 64 10.27 12.59 11.89
CA SER A 64 11.41 12.53 12.80
C SER A 64 11.49 11.19 13.54
N ILE A 65 12.68 10.57 13.57
CA ILE A 65 12.90 9.28 14.17
C ILE A 65 13.93 9.41 15.28
N VAL A 66 13.69 8.68 16.35
CA VAL A 66 14.68 8.39 17.37
C VAL A 66 15.07 6.92 17.24
N PHE A 67 16.35 6.64 17.06
CA PHE A 67 16.89 5.29 17.07
C PHE A 67 17.24 4.92 18.52
N ASP A 68 16.73 3.81 18.98
CA ASP A 68 17.10 3.21 20.25
C ASP A 68 17.48 1.74 20.00
N GLY A 69 18.76 1.52 19.77
CA GLY A 69 19.29 0.21 19.39
C GLY A 69 18.70 -0.34 18.09
N ASP A 70 18.12 -1.54 18.16
CA ASP A 70 17.44 -2.19 17.02
C ASP A 70 15.98 -1.70 16.84
N ARG A 71 15.53 -0.76 17.66
CA ARG A 71 14.19 -0.19 17.64
C ARG A 71 14.20 1.17 16.98
N VAL A 72 13.37 1.32 15.96
CA VAL A 72 13.10 2.59 15.32
C VAL A 72 11.85 3.18 15.97
N ARG A 73 12.00 4.21 16.79
CA ARG A 73 10.84 4.94 17.33
C ARG A 73 10.47 6.09 16.40
N ILE A 74 9.22 6.11 15.99
CA ILE A 74 8.64 7.23 15.25
C ILE A 74 8.04 8.19 16.27
N THR A 75 8.68 9.35 16.47
CA THR A 75 8.08 10.43 17.25
C THR A 75 7.49 11.46 16.30
N ALA A 76 6.27 11.90 16.57
CA ALA A 76 5.73 13.09 15.91
C ALA A 76 6.66 14.27 16.21
N ALA A 77 7.08 15.01 15.17
CA ALA A 77 7.93 16.18 15.36
C ALA A 77 7.22 17.17 16.30
N PRO A 78 7.86 17.64 17.38
CA PRO A 78 7.29 18.68 18.20
C PRO A 78 7.09 19.91 17.33
N GLN A 79 5.87 20.43 17.26
CA GLN A 79 5.56 21.64 16.53
C GLN A 79 6.37 22.80 17.16
N GLY A 80 7.27 23.39 16.41
CA GLY A 80 7.91 24.66 16.75
C GLY A 80 9.41 24.68 16.99
N THR A 81 10.14 23.59 16.82
CA THR A 81 11.60 23.63 16.89
C THR A 81 12.17 23.41 15.49
N ALA A 82 13.05 24.33 15.05
CA ALA A 82 13.86 24.14 13.84
C ALA A 82 14.84 22.98 14.09
N ALA A 83 14.34 21.76 14.01
CA ALA A 83 15.14 20.56 14.14
C ALA A 83 15.93 20.40 12.85
N THR A 84 17.23 20.39 12.96
CA THR A 84 18.13 19.88 11.93
C THR A 84 17.67 18.45 11.62
N THR A 85 16.94 18.29 10.53
CA THR A 85 16.38 17.00 10.13
C THR A 85 17.52 16.13 9.68
N VAL A 86 18.11 15.38 10.59
CA VAL A 86 19.01 14.28 10.25
C VAL A 86 18.10 13.20 9.64
N ARG A 87 18.09 13.10 8.32
CA ARG A 87 17.48 11.97 7.57
C ARG A 87 18.38 10.75 7.74
N ALA A 88 18.50 10.26 8.97
CA ALA A 88 19.19 9.01 9.24
C ALA A 88 18.23 7.86 8.98
N GLY A 89 18.44 7.12 7.91
CA GLY A 89 17.80 5.82 7.70
C GLY A 89 18.49 4.78 8.57
N LEU A 90 17.73 3.82 9.11
CA LEU A 90 18.28 2.61 9.70
C LEU A 90 18.73 1.67 8.55
N ALA A 91 19.99 1.27 8.55
CA ALA A 91 20.50 0.22 7.67
C ALA A 91 20.96 -0.95 8.52
N VAL A 92 20.28 -2.08 8.42
CA VAL A 92 20.59 -3.31 9.20
C VAL A 92 20.59 -4.52 8.31
N ASP A 93 21.45 -5.46 8.63
CA ASP A 93 21.46 -6.77 7.98
C ASP A 93 20.58 -7.74 8.79
N ARG A 94 19.74 -8.50 8.10
CA ARG A 94 18.82 -9.47 8.69
C ARG A 94 18.87 -10.78 7.93
N ASN A 95 18.79 -11.87 8.67
CA ASN A 95 18.60 -13.22 8.12
C ASN A 95 17.10 -13.55 8.06
N PRO A 96 16.69 -14.57 7.29
CA PRO A 96 15.33 -15.08 7.37
C PRO A 96 14.93 -15.45 8.81
N GLY A 97 13.77 -14.97 9.25
CA GLY A 97 13.27 -15.11 10.62
C GLY A 97 13.58 -13.94 11.55
N GLU A 98 14.41 -12.99 11.13
CA GLU A 98 14.73 -11.81 11.93
C GLU A 98 13.89 -10.60 11.53
N ALA A 99 13.50 -9.79 12.51
CA ALA A 99 12.65 -8.60 12.33
C ALA A 99 13.34 -7.33 12.82
N VAL A 100 12.76 -6.20 12.42
CA VAL A 100 13.05 -4.86 12.90
C VAL A 100 11.75 -4.26 13.39
N GLU A 101 11.70 -3.78 14.62
CA GLU A 101 10.56 -3.04 15.15
C GLU A 101 10.64 -1.58 14.70
N VAL A 102 9.52 -1.04 14.25
CA VAL A 102 9.37 0.34 13.79
C VAL A 102 8.29 1.03 14.62
N GLY A 103 8.69 1.78 15.60
CA GLY A 103 7.78 2.27 16.64
C GLY A 103 7.33 1.12 17.56
N ASP A 104 6.19 1.31 18.20
CA ASP A 104 5.63 0.33 19.14
C ASP A 104 4.66 -0.65 18.42
N ASP A 105 4.15 -0.27 17.25
CA ASP A 105 2.98 -0.90 16.62
C ASP A 105 3.24 -1.49 15.23
N LEU A 106 4.48 -1.48 14.75
CA LEU A 106 4.84 -2.01 13.44
C LEU A 106 6.16 -2.78 13.51
N TRP A 107 6.25 -3.88 12.79
CA TRP A 107 7.50 -4.59 12.56
C TRP A 107 7.64 -5.01 11.10
N VAL A 108 8.89 -5.17 10.68
CA VAL A 108 9.28 -5.64 9.35
C VAL A 108 10.24 -6.81 9.51
N ALA A 109 9.86 -7.98 9.03
CA ALA A 109 10.69 -9.18 9.09
C ALA A 109 11.15 -9.62 7.71
N VAL A 110 12.34 -10.21 7.63
CA VAL A 110 12.76 -10.98 6.47
C VAL A 110 12.27 -12.42 6.67
N THR A 111 11.37 -12.91 5.82
CA THR A 111 10.84 -14.29 5.97
C THR A 111 11.56 -15.30 5.11
N SER A 112 12.01 -14.91 3.94
CA SER A 112 12.75 -15.81 3.04
C SER A 112 13.55 -15.05 1.99
N ILE A 113 14.50 -15.77 1.39
CA ILE A 113 15.22 -15.34 0.19
C ILE A 113 15.10 -16.46 -0.83
N SER A 114 14.41 -16.22 -1.92
CA SER A 114 14.24 -17.21 -2.98
C SER A 114 14.79 -16.69 -4.31
N LYS A 115 15.77 -17.38 -4.87
CA LYS A 115 16.43 -16.99 -6.13
C LYS A 115 16.93 -15.54 -6.12
N GLY A 116 17.43 -15.09 -4.95
CA GLY A 116 17.90 -13.72 -4.75
C GLY A 116 16.80 -12.67 -4.63
N ASN A 117 15.56 -13.07 -4.41
CA ASN A 117 14.42 -12.20 -4.17
C ASN A 117 14.03 -12.27 -2.68
N PRO A 118 14.15 -11.21 -1.92
CA PRO A 118 13.76 -11.20 -0.52
C PRO A 118 12.24 -11.09 -0.40
N THR A 119 11.68 -11.80 0.59
CA THR A 119 10.30 -11.65 1.03
C THR A 119 10.30 -10.97 2.38
N LEU A 120 9.60 -9.85 2.46
CA LEU A 120 9.38 -9.08 3.67
C LEU A 120 7.97 -9.37 4.19
N GLU A 121 7.84 -9.51 5.48
CA GLU A 121 6.55 -9.58 6.18
C GLU A 121 6.40 -8.34 7.02
N PHE A 122 5.21 -7.78 7.00
CA PHE A 122 4.82 -6.60 7.75
C PHE A 122 3.71 -6.99 8.70
N GLY A 123 3.80 -6.58 9.95
CA GLY A 123 2.80 -6.86 10.97
C GLY A 123 2.88 -5.86 12.12
N GLY A 124 1.93 -5.99 13.06
CA GLY A 124 1.78 -5.12 14.21
C GLY A 124 0.42 -4.45 14.27
N ASP A 125 0.10 -3.85 15.41
CA ASP A 125 -1.23 -3.28 15.69
C ASP A 125 -1.60 -2.15 14.72
N ALA A 126 -0.61 -1.42 14.22
CA ALA A 126 -0.81 -0.33 13.25
C ALA A 126 -1.38 -0.79 11.90
N ILE A 127 -1.21 -2.05 11.54
CA ILE A 127 -1.65 -2.59 10.25
C ILE A 127 -2.59 -3.78 10.38
N GLY A 128 -2.81 -4.31 11.60
CA GLY A 128 -3.64 -5.49 11.85
C GLY A 128 -3.02 -6.77 11.26
N ASP A 129 -3.79 -7.53 10.45
CA ASP A 129 -3.30 -8.79 9.91
C ASP A 129 -2.03 -8.63 9.09
N ALA A 130 -1.06 -9.49 9.36
CA ALA A 130 0.22 -9.47 8.68
C ALA A 130 0.08 -9.80 7.18
N PHE A 131 0.92 -9.19 6.38
CA PHE A 131 1.02 -9.46 4.96
C PHE A 131 2.47 -9.53 4.50
N ARG A 132 2.72 -10.16 3.35
CA ARG A 132 4.04 -10.34 2.79
C ARG A 132 4.19 -9.67 1.44
N VAL A 133 5.37 -9.11 1.22
CA VAL A 133 5.77 -8.55 -0.07
C VAL A 133 7.08 -9.19 -0.49
N THR A 134 7.06 -9.88 -1.63
CA THR A 134 8.27 -10.40 -2.26
C THR A 134 8.75 -9.39 -3.30
N LEU A 135 9.98 -8.91 -3.15
CA LEU A 135 10.62 -8.01 -4.09
C LEU A 135 11.32 -8.83 -5.17
N ILE A 136 10.63 -9.08 -6.28
CA ILE A 136 11.18 -9.82 -7.41
C ILE A 136 12.02 -8.87 -8.24
N ARG A 137 13.24 -9.27 -8.60
CA ARG A 137 14.24 -8.41 -9.26
C ARG A 137 13.65 -7.54 -10.35
N PRO A 138 14.08 -6.27 -10.43
CA PRO A 138 13.65 -5.37 -11.51
C PRO A 138 13.94 -5.96 -12.89
N ALA A 139 13.03 -5.69 -13.83
CA ALA A 139 13.20 -6.03 -15.23
C ALA A 139 12.96 -4.74 -16.05
N GLY A 140 14.02 -4.04 -16.37
CA GLY A 140 13.94 -2.73 -17.05
C GLY A 140 13.30 -1.67 -16.16
N SER A 141 12.20 -1.08 -16.61
CA SER A 141 11.52 0.04 -15.94
C SER A 141 10.47 -0.36 -14.88
N TYR A 142 10.34 -1.65 -14.56
CA TYR A 142 9.35 -2.14 -13.60
C TYR A 142 9.94 -3.20 -12.67
N VAL A 143 9.30 -3.38 -11.54
CA VAL A 143 9.53 -4.49 -10.61
C VAL A 143 8.29 -5.37 -10.54
N ARG A 144 8.48 -6.65 -10.26
CA ARG A 144 7.40 -7.55 -9.88
C ARG A 144 7.29 -7.58 -8.37
N LEU A 145 6.12 -7.25 -7.86
CA LEU A 145 5.79 -7.40 -6.45
C LEU A 145 4.89 -8.63 -6.29
N GLY A 146 5.37 -9.62 -5.53
CA GLY A 146 4.51 -10.70 -5.06
C GLY A 146 3.88 -10.26 -3.75
N VAL A 147 2.55 -10.20 -3.68
CA VAL A 147 1.82 -9.83 -2.46
C VAL A 147 1.03 -11.01 -1.96
N ASP A 148 1.18 -11.32 -0.68
CA ASP A 148 0.44 -12.35 0.01
C ASP A 148 -0.21 -11.73 1.27
N ALA A 149 -1.52 -11.54 1.21
CA ALA A 149 -2.34 -10.96 2.25
C ALA A 149 -3.62 -11.80 2.36
N PRO A 150 -3.58 -12.95 3.09
CA PRO A 150 -4.62 -13.97 3.04
C PRO A 150 -5.99 -13.46 3.49
N GLU A 151 -6.03 -12.59 4.47
CA GLU A 151 -7.28 -12.04 5.04
C GLU A 151 -7.74 -10.74 4.37
N ARG A 152 -7.05 -10.28 3.30
CA ARG A 152 -7.28 -8.98 2.70
C ARG A 152 -7.35 -9.05 1.19
N ARG A 153 -8.16 -8.20 0.60
CA ARG A 153 -8.18 -8.01 -0.85
C ARG A 153 -7.05 -7.08 -1.28
N VAL A 154 -6.41 -7.45 -2.37
CA VAL A 154 -5.29 -6.71 -2.96
C VAL A 154 -5.70 -6.17 -4.32
N TYR A 155 -5.56 -4.88 -4.51
CA TYR A 155 -5.93 -4.19 -5.75
C TYR A 155 -4.75 -3.41 -6.32
N ARG A 156 -4.77 -3.23 -7.61
CA ARG A 156 -4.04 -2.13 -8.24
C ARG A 156 -4.73 -0.83 -7.86
N GLU A 157 -3.97 0.23 -7.58
CA GLU A 157 -4.54 1.51 -7.18
C GLU A 157 -5.54 2.05 -8.21
N GLU A 158 -5.24 1.91 -9.50
CA GLU A 158 -6.11 2.34 -10.58
C GLU A 158 -7.47 1.61 -10.57
N LEU A 159 -7.49 0.32 -10.19
CA LEU A 159 -8.74 -0.44 -10.03
C LEU A 159 -9.45 -0.09 -8.74
N TRP A 160 -8.72 0.17 -7.66
CA TRP A 160 -9.28 0.57 -6.38
C TRP A 160 -10.06 1.88 -6.49
N ASN A 161 -9.52 2.85 -7.21
CA ASN A 161 -10.17 4.12 -7.44
C ASN A 161 -11.51 3.98 -8.19
N VAL A 162 -11.61 2.99 -9.09
CA VAL A 162 -12.87 2.65 -9.78
C VAL A 162 -13.86 1.97 -8.84
N VAL A 163 -13.38 1.00 -8.04
CA VAL A 163 -14.23 0.26 -7.09
C VAL A 163 -14.77 1.14 -5.97
N ARG A 164 -13.97 2.14 -5.54
CA ARG A 164 -14.34 3.07 -4.47
C ARG A 164 -15.13 4.29 -4.97
N ALA A 165 -15.14 4.57 -6.26
CA ALA A 165 -15.99 5.64 -6.80
C ALA A 165 -17.45 5.30 -6.45
N PRO A 166 -18.19 6.16 -5.74
CA PRO A 166 -19.62 5.96 -5.56
C PRO A 166 -20.22 5.86 -6.97
N ASP A 167 -21.06 4.86 -7.17
CA ASP A 167 -21.77 4.65 -8.43
C ASP A 167 -22.33 5.98 -8.91
N ALA A 168 -21.72 6.53 -9.95
CA ALA A 168 -22.28 7.68 -10.67
C ALA A 168 -23.57 7.29 -11.41
N SER A 169 -24.01 6.03 -11.28
CA SER A 169 -25.23 5.48 -11.84
C SER A 169 -26.49 5.78 -11.03
N GLY A 170 -26.38 6.53 -9.93
CA GLY A 170 -27.53 6.92 -9.09
C GLY A 170 -28.38 8.07 -9.62
N LEU A 171 -28.16 8.52 -10.87
CA LEU A 171 -28.98 9.56 -11.52
C LEU A 171 -29.51 9.09 -12.88
N VAL A 172 -30.10 7.92 -12.94
CA VAL A 172 -31.18 7.67 -13.88
C VAL A 172 -32.48 7.75 -13.09
N GLU A 173 -32.84 9.00 -12.74
CA GLU A 173 -34.17 9.29 -12.35
C GLU A 173 -35.12 8.77 -13.43
N ALA A 174 -36.08 8.01 -12.95
CA ALA A 174 -37.23 7.57 -13.68
C ALA A 174 -37.74 8.68 -14.62
N HIS A 175 -37.54 8.50 -15.92
CA HIS A 175 -38.36 9.18 -16.87
C HIS A 175 -39.79 8.75 -16.60
N HIS A 176 -40.48 9.63 -15.92
CA HIS A 176 -41.93 9.67 -15.82
C HIS A 176 -42.48 9.54 -17.25
N ALA A 177 -43.04 8.40 -17.55
CA ALA A 177 -43.81 8.23 -18.78
C ALA A 177 -44.94 9.25 -18.77
N PRO A 178 -45.13 10.03 -19.82
CA PRO A 178 -46.28 10.93 -19.88
C PRO A 178 -47.55 10.07 -19.87
N GLU A 179 -48.40 10.30 -18.88
CA GLU A 179 -49.78 9.80 -18.86
C GLU A 179 -50.48 10.30 -20.13
N LEU A 180 -50.91 9.35 -20.93
CA LEU A 180 -51.87 9.61 -22.01
C LEU A 180 -53.18 10.05 -21.37
N PRO A 181 -53.79 11.20 -21.78
CA PRO A 181 -55.09 11.55 -21.30
C PRO A 181 -56.16 10.58 -21.85
N GLU A 182 -56.74 9.83 -20.94
CA GLU A 182 -58.05 9.23 -21.16
C GLU A 182 -59.05 10.39 -21.18
N ASP A 183 -59.65 10.68 -22.29
CA ASP A 183 -61.04 10.98 -22.41
C ASP A 183 -61.40 11.51 -23.82
N VAL A 184 -62.01 10.73 -24.62
CA VAL A 184 -63.03 11.26 -25.54
C VAL A 184 -64.22 10.31 -25.52
N THR A 185 -65.13 10.63 -24.68
CA THR A 185 -66.46 10.08 -24.64
C THR A 185 -67.19 10.31 -25.96
N ALA A 186 -67.63 9.26 -26.59
CA ALA A 186 -68.48 9.29 -27.75
C ALA A 186 -69.84 9.88 -27.40
N ALA A 187 -70.19 11.03 -27.97
CA ALA A 187 -71.54 11.55 -27.91
C ALA A 187 -72.38 10.91 -29.03
N SER A 188 -73.40 10.21 -28.60
CA SER A 188 -74.48 9.75 -29.44
C SER A 188 -75.25 10.91 -30.07
N ALA A 189 -75.53 10.82 -31.37
CA ALA A 189 -76.51 11.64 -32.05
C ALA A 189 -77.85 10.92 -32.12
N PRO A 190 -78.96 11.65 -31.91
CA PRO A 190 -80.27 11.09 -32.19
C PRO A 190 -80.76 11.61 -33.56
N GLY A 191 -81.63 10.87 -34.20
CA GLY A 191 -82.38 11.25 -35.37
C GLY A 191 -82.85 10.06 -36.18
#